data_2ed5fcd876e1e6a4620eb0a44440f178
#
_entry.id   2ed5fcd876e1e6a4620eb0a44440f178
#
_cell.length_a   1.000
_cell.length_b   1.000
_cell.length_c   1.000
_cell.angle_alpha   90.00
_cell.angle_beta   90.00
_cell.angle_gamma   90.00
#
_symmetry.space_group_name_H-M   'P 1'
#
loop_
_entity.id
_entity.type
_entity.pdbx_description
1 polymer ?
#
loop_
_entity_poly.entity_id
_entity_poly.type
_entity_poly.pdbx_seq_one_letter_code
_entity_poly.pdbx_strand_id
1 'polypeptide(L)'
;MNLENKIVFITGASGGLGNAFVKEFLNQNVKKIYCAARDINKLDSIKKLSNKIELIQLDITNKEQFKSVITGIEKIDILVNNAGANSDKRLFDDETIDFDVNLFGTLNSCRILSSNINKGGIIINISSILALINLPIMALYCASKSALHSVTQALRAELKTKDILVYEVLPGPIDTAMSKDLQMPKTSPNDIVNATINGLSSSEYEIYPDSFAKVIKQRLEEDKINLENEFAQSINY
;
A
#
# COMPACT_ATOMS: atom_id res chain seq x y z
N MET A 1 13.91 5.35 -12.39
CA MET A 1 12.81 5.14 -13.38
C MET A 1 12.24 6.50 -13.81
N ASN A 2 11.83 6.69 -15.08
CA ASN A 2 11.16 7.93 -15.51
C ASN A 2 9.65 7.81 -15.32
N LEU A 3 9.05 8.70 -14.52
CA LEU A 3 7.63 8.74 -14.22
C LEU A 3 6.88 9.83 -15.00
N GLU A 4 7.61 10.66 -15.76
CA GLU A 4 7.02 11.72 -16.56
C GLU A 4 6.00 11.16 -17.58
N ASN A 5 4.89 11.88 -17.73
CA ASN A 5 3.78 11.52 -18.63
C ASN A 5 3.06 10.19 -18.31
N LYS A 6 3.31 9.56 -17.17
CA LYS A 6 2.63 8.35 -16.74
C LYS A 6 1.21 8.64 -16.22
N ILE A 7 0.32 7.66 -16.32
CA ILE A 7 -1.02 7.68 -15.74
C ILE A 7 -1.02 6.79 -14.52
N VAL A 8 -1.41 7.34 -13.38
CA VAL A 8 -1.36 6.69 -12.07
C VAL A 8 -2.76 6.47 -11.52
N PHE A 9 -3.00 5.33 -10.90
CA PHE A 9 -4.20 5.06 -10.11
C PHE A 9 -3.79 4.77 -8.65
N ILE A 10 -4.39 5.48 -7.69
CA ILE A 10 -4.05 5.36 -6.27
C ILE A 10 -5.31 5.02 -5.49
N THR A 11 -5.33 3.88 -4.80
CA THR A 11 -6.39 3.56 -3.83
C THR A 11 -6.06 4.19 -2.47
N GLY A 12 -7.09 4.58 -1.72
CA GLY A 12 -6.88 5.20 -0.40
C GLY A 12 -6.17 6.56 -0.48
N ALA A 13 -6.37 7.32 -1.55
CA ALA A 13 -5.69 8.60 -1.81
C ALA A 13 -5.99 9.67 -0.75
N SER A 14 -7.09 9.56 0.00
CA SER A 14 -7.45 10.49 1.09
C SER A 14 -6.65 10.31 2.38
N GLY A 15 -5.93 9.20 2.54
CA GLY A 15 -5.06 8.97 3.69
C GLY A 15 -3.74 9.74 3.62
N GLY A 16 -3.02 9.84 4.76
CA GLY A 16 -1.76 10.59 4.83
C GLY A 16 -0.72 10.12 3.81
N LEU A 17 -0.50 8.80 3.69
CA LEU A 17 0.44 8.23 2.74
C LEU A 17 -0.06 8.38 1.28
N GLY A 18 -1.36 8.13 1.03
CA GLY A 18 -1.96 8.31 -0.30
C GLY A 18 -1.83 9.75 -0.80
N ASN A 19 -2.05 10.74 0.08
CA ASN A 19 -1.86 12.16 -0.24
C ASN A 19 -0.40 12.50 -0.56
N ALA A 20 0.55 11.91 0.17
CA ALA A 20 1.98 12.07 -0.11
C ALA A 20 2.35 11.49 -1.49
N PHE A 21 1.83 10.31 -1.86
CA PHE A 21 1.98 9.76 -3.21
C PHE A 21 1.43 10.69 -4.29
N VAL A 22 0.23 11.25 -4.10
CA VAL A 22 -0.34 12.19 -5.07
C VAL A 22 0.59 13.39 -5.29
N LYS A 23 1.09 14.00 -4.21
CA LYS A 23 2.00 15.16 -4.30
C LYS A 23 3.29 14.79 -5.02
N GLU A 24 3.89 13.66 -4.68
CA GLU A 24 5.14 13.24 -5.30
C GLU A 24 4.96 12.91 -6.79
N PHE A 25 3.89 12.22 -7.18
CA PHE A 25 3.62 12.00 -8.60
C PHE A 25 3.37 13.29 -9.39
N LEU A 26 2.77 14.32 -8.76
CA LEU A 26 2.68 15.65 -9.38
C LEU A 26 4.07 16.28 -9.58
N ASN A 27 4.98 16.16 -8.59
CA ASN A 27 6.37 16.63 -8.70
C ASN A 27 7.13 15.90 -9.81
N GLN A 28 6.84 14.62 -10.04
CA GLN A 28 7.42 13.80 -11.12
C GLN A 28 6.77 14.07 -12.50
N ASN A 29 5.91 15.08 -12.60
CA ASN A 29 5.26 15.52 -13.84
C ASN A 29 4.46 14.41 -14.57
N VAL A 30 3.75 13.57 -13.83
CA VAL A 30 2.85 12.57 -14.43
C VAL A 30 1.75 13.23 -15.28
N LYS A 31 1.18 12.49 -16.22
CA LYS A 31 0.10 12.96 -17.09
C LYS A 31 -1.22 13.11 -16.34
N LYS A 32 -1.59 12.10 -15.54
CA LYS A 32 -2.88 12.04 -14.83
C LYS A 32 -2.77 11.19 -13.58
N ILE A 33 -3.54 11.51 -12.56
CA ILE A 33 -3.68 10.74 -11.34
C ILE A 33 -5.16 10.49 -11.06
N TYR A 34 -5.57 9.24 -11.06
CA TYR A 34 -6.86 8.80 -10.54
C TYR A 34 -6.73 8.58 -9.04
N CYS A 35 -7.41 9.41 -8.26
CA CYS A 35 -7.40 9.37 -6.80
C CYS A 35 -8.67 8.69 -6.30
N ALA A 36 -8.56 7.46 -5.81
CA ALA A 36 -9.70 6.68 -5.35
C ALA A 36 -9.83 6.69 -3.82
N ALA A 37 -11.06 6.90 -3.33
CA ALA A 37 -11.43 6.80 -1.92
C ALA A 37 -12.90 6.40 -1.77
N ARG A 38 -13.26 5.77 -0.62
CA ARG A 38 -14.66 5.44 -0.30
C ARG A 38 -15.53 6.70 -0.17
N ASP A 39 -15.01 7.70 0.50
CA ASP A 39 -15.64 9.01 0.67
C ASP A 39 -14.92 10.03 -0.23
N ILE A 40 -15.56 10.40 -1.32
CA ILE A 40 -15.00 11.31 -2.32
C ILE A 40 -14.79 12.72 -1.76
N ASN A 41 -15.60 13.16 -0.78
CA ASN A 41 -15.50 14.49 -0.19
C ASN A 41 -14.16 14.70 0.54
N LYS A 42 -13.55 13.62 1.02
CA LYS A 42 -12.21 13.66 1.64
C LYS A 42 -11.08 13.93 0.63
N LEU A 43 -11.39 13.95 -0.66
CA LEU A 43 -10.45 14.25 -1.74
C LEU A 43 -10.50 15.70 -2.24
N ASP A 44 -11.39 16.54 -1.71
CA ASP A 44 -11.59 17.93 -2.19
C ASP A 44 -10.31 18.78 -2.12
N SER A 45 -9.52 18.62 -1.06
CA SER A 45 -8.24 19.31 -0.91
C SER A 45 -7.21 18.83 -1.94
N ILE A 46 -7.23 17.54 -2.25
CA ILE A 46 -6.35 16.89 -3.24
C ILE A 46 -6.72 17.39 -4.64
N LYS A 47 -8.01 17.46 -4.98
CA LYS A 47 -8.48 17.93 -6.28
C LYS A 47 -7.98 19.33 -6.62
N LYS A 48 -7.85 20.19 -5.62
CA LYS A 48 -7.38 21.58 -5.78
C LYS A 48 -5.90 21.69 -6.12
N LEU A 49 -5.10 20.63 -5.95
CA LEU A 49 -3.65 20.64 -6.20
C LEU A 49 -3.33 20.74 -7.71
N SER A 50 -4.14 20.13 -8.57
CA SER A 50 -3.86 20.11 -10.01
C SER A 50 -5.09 19.68 -10.83
N ASN A 51 -5.18 20.17 -12.07
CA ASN A 51 -6.15 19.70 -13.07
C ASN A 51 -5.84 18.26 -13.57
N LYS A 52 -4.63 17.77 -13.35
CA LYS A 52 -4.22 16.39 -13.66
C LYS A 52 -4.91 15.33 -12.78
N ILE A 53 -5.58 15.75 -11.71
CA ILE A 53 -6.22 14.85 -10.73
C ILE A 53 -7.68 14.60 -11.13
N GLU A 54 -8.06 13.34 -11.16
CA GLU A 54 -9.44 12.87 -11.31
C GLU A 54 -9.85 12.06 -10.08
N LEU A 55 -11.00 12.40 -9.50
CA LEU A 55 -11.49 11.76 -8.29
C LEU A 55 -12.37 10.57 -8.63
N ILE A 56 -12.15 9.47 -7.94
CA ILE A 56 -12.90 8.22 -8.10
C ILE A 56 -13.50 7.82 -6.76
N GLN A 57 -14.83 7.71 -6.69
CA GLN A 57 -15.45 7.09 -5.54
C GLN A 57 -15.35 5.56 -5.67
N LEU A 58 -14.64 4.92 -4.75
CA LEU A 58 -14.38 3.50 -4.80
C LEU A 58 -14.18 2.90 -3.42
N ASP A 59 -15.03 1.95 -3.07
CA ASP A 59 -14.75 0.98 -2.01
C ASP A 59 -14.06 -0.25 -2.65
N ILE A 60 -12.81 -0.49 -2.28
CA ILE A 60 -12.01 -1.58 -2.85
C ILE A 60 -12.55 -2.97 -2.51
N THR A 61 -13.41 -3.09 -1.49
CA THR A 61 -14.09 -4.34 -1.16
C THR A 61 -15.29 -4.64 -2.08
N ASN A 62 -15.78 -3.63 -2.81
CA ASN A 62 -16.93 -3.72 -3.71
C ASN A 62 -16.50 -3.96 -5.16
N LYS A 63 -16.60 -5.21 -5.62
CA LYS A 63 -16.21 -5.61 -6.98
C LYS A 63 -17.02 -4.93 -8.08
N GLU A 64 -18.30 -4.62 -7.85
CA GLU A 64 -19.15 -4.00 -8.87
C GLU A 64 -18.75 -2.54 -9.10
N GLN A 65 -18.32 -1.83 -8.05
CA GLN A 65 -17.76 -0.48 -8.21
C GLN A 65 -16.51 -0.50 -9.10
N PHE A 66 -15.62 -1.47 -8.93
CA PHE A 66 -14.45 -1.60 -9.81
C PHE A 66 -14.82 -1.78 -11.28
N LYS A 67 -15.85 -2.58 -11.58
CA LYS A 67 -16.32 -2.76 -12.97
C LYS A 67 -16.79 -1.45 -13.60
N SER A 68 -17.48 -0.62 -12.83
CA SER A 68 -17.89 0.71 -13.29
C SER A 68 -16.69 1.64 -13.50
N VAL A 69 -15.71 1.59 -12.60
CA VAL A 69 -14.52 2.45 -12.68
C VAL A 69 -13.70 2.12 -13.93
N ILE A 70 -13.47 0.84 -14.25
CA ILE A 70 -12.57 0.44 -15.34
C ILE A 70 -13.08 0.90 -16.71
N THR A 71 -14.39 1.06 -16.87
CA THR A 71 -15.00 1.56 -18.13
C THR A 71 -14.84 3.07 -18.32
N GLY A 72 -14.57 3.81 -17.24
CA GLY A 72 -14.47 5.27 -17.23
C GLY A 72 -13.04 5.81 -17.22
N ILE A 73 -12.01 4.95 -17.10
CA ILE A 73 -10.62 5.39 -16.98
C ILE A 73 -9.77 5.01 -18.21
N GLU A 74 -8.77 5.82 -18.50
CA GLU A 74 -7.70 5.47 -19.46
C GLU A 74 -6.89 4.28 -18.96
N LYS A 75 -6.14 3.63 -19.86
CA LYS A 75 -5.11 2.68 -19.42
C LYS A 75 -4.10 3.36 -18.52
N ILE A 76 -3.73 2.69 -17.45
CA ILE A 76 -2.81 3.20 -16.43
C ILE A 76 -1.41 2.60 -16.59
N ASP A 77 -0.42 3.32 -16.13
CA ASP A 77 0.97 2.85 -16.10
C ASP A 77 1.35 2.37 -14.71
N ILE A 78 0.76 2.98 -13.66
CA ILE A 78 1.10 2.69 -12.28
C ILE A 78 -0.17 2.52 -11.46
N LEU A 79 -0.28 1.39 -10.76
CA LEU A 79 -1.30 1.12 -9.76
C LEU A 79 -0.66 1.14 -8.37
N VAL A 80 -1.12 2.05 -7.49
CA VAL A 80 -0.71 2.07 -6.08
C VAL A 80 -1.87 1.55 -5.24
N ASN A 81 -1.74 0.34 -4.73
CA ASN A 81 -2.64 -0.25 -3.74
C ASN A 81 -2.23 0.23 -2.34
N ASN A 82 -2.75 1.39 -1.94
CA ASN A 82 -2.45 2.02 -0.66
C ASN A 82 -3.62 1.99 0.32
N ALA A 83 -4.84 1.74 -0.13
CA ALA A 83 -5.97 1.58 0.80
C ALA A 83 -5.70 0.43 1.78
N GLY A 84 -5.92 0.70 3.07
CA GLY A 84 -5.69 -0.26 4.14
C GLY A 84 -6.53 0.06 5.37
N ALA A 85 -6.66 -0.92 6.23
CA ALA A 85 -7.29 -0.83 7.54
C ALA A 85 -6.40 -1.48 8.59
N ASN A 86 -6.51 -1.01 9.82
CA ASN A 86 -5.99 -1.64 11.02
C ASN A 86 -7.08 -1.54 12.09
N SER A 87 -7.59 -2.67 12.51
CA SER A 87 -8.65 -2.76 13.52
C SER A 87 -8.12 -2.69 14.95
N ASP A 88 -6.79 -2.81 15.12
CA ASP A 88 -6.14 -2.97 16.42
C ASP A 88 -6.72 -4.16 17.23
N LYS A 89 -7.03 -5.26 16.50
CA LYS A 89 -7.65 -6.45 17.07
C LYS A 89 -6.67 -7.58 17.29
N ARG A 90 -6.86 -8.28 18.42
CA ARG A 90 -6.14 -9.49 18.80
C ARG A 90 -6.75 -10.72 18.10
N LEU A 91 -6.05 -11.86 18.20
CA LEU A 91 -6.43 -13.09 17.50
C LEU A 91 -7.83 -13.61 17.84
N PHE A 92 -8.29 -13.43 19.07
CA PHE A 92 -9.58 -13.95 19.54
C PHE A 92 -10.73 -12.92 19.46
N ASP A 93 -10.46 -11.74 18.88
CA ASP A 93 -11.49 -10.75 18.58
C ASP A 93 -12.21 -11.16 17.28
N ASP A 94 -13.53 -10.92 17.23
CA ASP A 94 -14.35 -11.18 16.05
C ASP A 94 -14.35 -9.95 15.13
N GLU A 95 -13.40 -9.91 14.19
CA GLU A 95 -13.26 -8.82 13.22
C GLU A 95 -12.66 -9.32 11.92
N THR A 96 -13.14 -8.83 10.79
CA THR A 96 -12.67 -9.23 9.45
C THR A 96 -12.14 -8.08 8.60
N ILE A 97 -12.35 -6.83 9.03
CA ILE A 97 -12.04 -5.62 8.22
C ILE A 97 -10.59 -5.58 7.72
N ASP A 98 -9.64 -6.10 8.50
CA ASP A 98 -8.23 -6.17 8.09
C ASP A 98 -8.06 -7.05 6.86
N PHE A 99 -8.71 -8.22 6.82
CA PHE A 99 -8.67 -9.11 5.67
C PHE A 99 -9.48 -8.57 4.50
N ASP A 100 -10.66 -8.03 4.77
CA ASP A 100 -11.55 -7.50 3.74
C ASP A 100 -10.90 -6.38 2.95
N VAL A 101 -10.23 -5.45 3.63
CA VAL A 101 -9.57 -4.30 3.00
C VAL A 101 -8.16 -4.65 2.52
N ASN A 102 -7.29 -5.13 3.42
CA ASN A 102 -5.87 -5.26 3.12
C ASN A 102 -5.59 -6.40 2.12
N LEU A 103 -6.31 -7.51 2.21
CA LEU A 103 -6.13 -8.67 1.36
C LEU A 103 -7.14 -8.67 0.20
N PHE A 104 -8.44 -8.85 0.50
CA PHE A 104 -9.43 -9.07 -0.56
C PHE A 104 -9.67 -7.81 -1.40
N GLY A 105 -9.65 -6.62 -0.78
CA GLY A 105 -9.74 -5.35 -1.49
C GLY A 105 -8.56 -5.13 -2.44
N THR A 106 -7.33 -5.39 -1.98
CA THR A 106 -6.13 -5.31 -2.82
C THR A 106 -6.15 -6.35 -3.94
N LEU A 107 -6.59 -7.58 -3.66
CA LEU A 107 -6.78 -8.62 -4.68
C LEU A 107 -7.81 -8.21 -5.75
N ASN A 108 -8.92 -7.61 -5.35
CA ASN A 108 -9.93 -7.10 -6.30
C ASN A 108 -9.31 -6.03 -7.20
N SER A 109 -8.57 -5.08 -6.62
CA SER A 109 -7.84 -4.05 -7.35
C SER A 109 -6.90 -4.67 -8.38
N CYS A 110 -6.03 -5.58 -7.96
CA CYS A 110 -5.08 -6.24 -8.87
C CYS A 110 -5.77 -7.05 -9.97
N ARG A 111 -6.79 -7.86 -9.63
CA ARG A 111 -7.49 -8.71 -10.59
C ARG A 111 -8.23 -7.93 -11.66
N ILE A 112 -8.87 -6.83 -11.27
CA ILE A 112 -9.70 -6.05 -12.18
C ILE A 112 -8.85 -5.05 -12.95
N LEU A 113 -7.98 -4.29 -12.27
CA LEU A 113 -7.20 -3.23 -12.92
C LEU A 113 -6.00 -3.76 -13.71
N SER A 114 -5.48 -4.97 -13.43
CA SER A 114 -4.31 -5.49 -14.18
C SER A 114 -4.55 -5.61 -15.69
N SER A 115 -5.77 -5.81 -16.13
CA SER A 115 -6.13 -5.81 -17.56
C SER A 115 -6.08 -4.40 -18.18
N ASN A 116 -6.11 -3.37 -17.36
CA ASN A 116 -6.07 -1.97 -17.78
C ASN A 116 -4.67 -1.33 -17.55
N ILE A 117 -3.68 -2.11 -17.10
CA ILE A 117 -2.29 -1.65 -16.99
C ILE A 117 -1.57 -1.81 -18.33
N ASN A 118 -0.86 -0.78 -18.76
CA ASN A 118 -0.01 -0.82 -19.94
C ASN A 118 1.12 -1.85 -19.76
N LYS A 119 1.57 -2.41 -20.89
CA LYS A 119 2.81 -3.20 -20.92
C LYS A 119 3.99 -2.36 -20.43
N GLY A 120 4.85 -2.91 -19.58
CA GLY A 120 5.89 -2.17 -18.88
C GLY A 120 5.37 -1.37 -17.67
N GLY A 121 4.11 -1.55 -17.29
CA GLY A 121 3.51 -0.89 -16.13
C GLY A 121 3.89 -1.52 -14.79
N ILE A 122 3.44 -0.88 -13.71
CA ILE A 122 3.87 -1.21 -12.35
C ILE A 122 2.66 -1.33 -11.42
N ILE A 123 2.71 -2.30 -10.52
CA ILE A 123 1.85 -2.36 -9.32
C ILE A 123 2.73 -2.15 -8.10
N ILE A 124 2.29 -1.28 -7.20
CA ILE A 124 2.92 -1.02 -5.89
C ILE A 124 1.92 -1.39 -4.82
N ASN A 125 2.19 -2.46 -4.06
CA ASN A 125 1.37 -2.87 -2.93
C ASN A 125 1.96 -2.32 -1.63
N ILE A 126 1.19 -1.52 -0.91
CA ILE A 126 1.59 -1.02 0.42
C ILE A 126 1.21 -2.07 1.46
N SER A 127 2.23 -2.79 1.91
CA SER A 127 2.17 -3.80 2.95
C SER A 127 2.56 -3.21 4.32
N SER A 128 3.34 -3.91 5.08
CA SER A 128 3.94 -3.51 6.36
C SER A 128 5.11 -4.43 6.68
N ILE A 129 6.06 -3.97 7.46
CA ILE A 129 7.07 -4.84 8.06
C ILE A 129 6.42 -5.92 8.96
N LEU A 130 5.24 -5.63 9.51
CA LEU A 130 4.42 -6.57 10.26
C LEU A 130 3.82 -7.70 9.40
N ALA A 131 4.05 -7.70 8.09
CA ALA A 131 3.79 -8.86 7.24
C ALA A 131 4.79 -10.01 7.50
N LEU A 132 5.97 -9.70 8.03
CA LEU A 132 7.06 -10.64 8.26
C LEU A 132 7.19 -11.07 9.72
N ILE A 133 6.58 -10.34 10.65
CA ILE A 133 6.54 -10.63 12.08
C ILE A 133 5.20 -10.20 12.66
N ASN A 134 4.67 -11.00 13.59
CA ASN A 134 3.39 -10.69 14.24
C ASN A 134 3.59 -9.84 15.49
N LEU A 135 2.82 -8.75 15.59
CA LEU A 135 2.65 -7.96 16.81
C LEU A 135 1.29 -8.33 17.43
N PRO A 136 1.24 -9.13 18.52
CA PRO A 136 0.00 -9.76 18.99
C PRO A 136 -1.15 -8.81 19.31
N ILE A 137 -0.90 -7.57 19.71
CA ILE A 137 -1.96 -6.56 19.92
C ILE A 137 -2.66 -6.12 18.63
N MET A 138 -2.07 -6.43 17.47
CA MET A 138 -2.59 -6.18 16.12
C MET A 138 -2.58 -7.47 15.29
N ALA A 139 -2.89 -8.62 15.90
CA ALA A 139 -2.68 -9.94 15.31
C ALA A 139 -3.41 -10.11 13.97
N LEU A 140 -4.66 -9.61 13.85
CA LEU A 140 -5.45 -9.73 12.62
C LEU A 140 -4.88 -8.85 11.50
N TYR A 141 -4.43 -7.64 11.83
CA TYR A 141 -3.72 -6.79 10.88
C TYR A 141 -2.45 -7.47 10.34
N CYS A 142 -1.60 -7.98 11.24
CA CYS A 142 -0.36 -8.68 10.85
C CYS A 142 -0.67 -9.87 9.94
N ALA A 143 -1.66 -10.71 10.29
CA ALA A 143 -2.07 -11.85 9.49
C ALA A 143 -2.57 -11.43 8.10
N SER A 144 -3.36 -10.35 8.01
CA SER A 144 -3.83 -9.81 6.73
C SER A 144 -2.68 -9.32 5.84
N LYS A 145 -1.66 -8.67 6.44
CA LYS A 145 -0.47 -8.20 5.72
C LYS A 145 0.47 -9.34 5.34
N SER A 146 0.59 -10.39 6.17
CA SER A 146 1.33 -11.62 5.80
C SER A 146 0.67 -12.32 4.61
N ALA A 147 -0.66 -12.39 4.58
CA ALA A 147 -1.39 -12.92 3.44
C ALA A 147 -1.19 -12.05 2.18
N LEU A 148 -1.19 -10.71 2.31
CA LEU A 148 -0.89 -9.80 1.21
C LEU A 148 0.53 -9.99 0.68
N HIS A 149 1.52 -10.16 1.56
CA HIS A 149 2.91 -10.46 1.18
C HIS A 149 2.98 -11.73 0.30
N SER A 150 2.39 -12.83 0.76
CA SER A 150 2.33 -14.08 -0.02
C SER A 150 1.65 -13.89 -1.38
N VAL A 151 0.52 -13.19 -1.42
CA VAL A 151 -0.21 -12.89 -2.66
C VAL A 151 0.61 -11.98 -3.59
N THR A 152 1.36 -11.04 -3.05
CA THR A 152 2.21 -10.14 -3.86
C THR A 152 3.31 -10.92 -4.57
N GLN A 153 3.87 -11.95 -3.94
CA GLN A 153 4.84 -12.85 -4.58
C GLN A 153 4.19 -13.62 -5.76
N ALA A 154 2.98 -14.14 -5.58
CA ALA A 154 2.24 -14.82 -6.64
C ALA A 154 1.90 -13.86 -7.80
N LEU A 155 1.41 -12.66 -7.49
CA LEU A 155 1.12 -11.62 -8.50
C LEU A 155 2.36 -11.27 -9.33
N ARG A 156 3.53 -11.17 -8.70
CA ARG A 156 4.80 -10.91 -9.37
C ARG A 156 5.12 -11.99 -10.41
N ALA A 157 4.91 -13.25 -10.08
CA ALA A 157 5.13 -14.36 -10.98
C ALA A 157 4.12 -14.38 -12.14
N GLU A 158 2.82 -14.24 -11.84
CA GLU A 158 1.76 -14.30 -12.84
C GLU A 158 1.79 -13.11 -13.82
N LEU A 159 2.07 -11.90 -13.33
CA LEU A 159 2.04 -10.69 -14.16
C LEU A 159 3.34 -10.46 -14.95
N LYS A 160 4.40 -11.20 -14.66
CA LYS A 160 5.63 -11.17 -15.44
C LYS A 160 5.38 -11.47 -16.93
N THR A 161 4.47 -12.39 -17.24
CA THR A 161 4.11 -12.73 -18.62
C THR A 161 3.42 -11.59 -19.36
N LYS A 162 2.86 -10.63 -18.64
CA LYS A 162 2.21 -9.42 -19.17
C LYS A 162 3.17 -8.21 -19.17
N ASP A 163 4.44 -8.42 -18.81
CA ASP A 163 5.43 -7.36 -18.64
C ASP A 163 4.96 -6.28 -17.65
N ILE A 164 4.38 -6.70 -16.52
CA ILE A 164 3.97 -5.83 -15.42
C ILE A 164 4.84 -6.17 -14.21
N LEU A 165 5.51 -5.16 -13.65
CA LEU A 165 6.34 -5.28 -12.46
C LEU A 165 5.48 -5.11 -11.20
N VAL A 166 5.74 -5.92 -10.17
CA VAL A 166 5.02 -5.84 -8.90
C VAL A 166 5.99 -5.62 -7.76
N TYR A 167 5.90 -4.44 -7.16
CA TYR A 167 6.68 -4.04 -5.98
C TYR A 167 5.84 -4.13 -4.71
N GLU A 168 6.49 -4.47 -3.62
CA GLU A 168 5.91 -4.43 -2.29
C GLU A 168 6.69 -3.44 -1.43
N VAL A 169 5.98 -2.57 -0.73
CA VAL A 169 6.56 -1.64 0.24
C VAL A 169 6.21 -2.12 1.63
N LEU A 170 7.22 -2.36 2.46
CA LEU A 170 7.09 -2.90 3.81
C LEU A 170 7.55 -1.86 4.86
N PRO A 171 6.74 -0.80 5.08
CA PRO A 171 7.12 0.24 6.02
C PRO A 171 6.98 -0.21 7.48
N GLY A 172 7.75 0.45 8.34
CA GLY A 172 7.48 0.55 9.76
C GLY A 172 6.35 1.54 10.07
N PRO A 173 6.30 2.10 11.29
CA PRO A 173 5.29 3.09 11.68
C PRO A 173 5.41 4.39 10.87
N ILE A 174 4.30 4.77 10.21
CA ILE A 174 4.22 6.01 9.42
C ILE A 174 3.41 7.04 10.20
N ASP A 175 3.81 8.30 10.19
CA ASP A 175 3.08 9.38 10.86
C ASP A 175 1.80 9.74 10.11
N THR A 176 0.72 9.02 10.41
CA THR A 176 -0.61 9.16 9.82
C THR A 176 -1.69 9.00 10.88
N ALA A 177 -2.93 9.28 10.51
CA ALA A 177 -4.09 9.07 11.40
C ALA A 177 -4.23 7.61 11.87
N MET A 178 -3.80 6.62 11.06
CA MET A 178 -3.87 5.20 11.42
C MET A 178 -2.95 4.83 12.58
N SER A 179 -1.84 5.52 12.73
CA SER A 179 -0.82 5.27 13.76
C SER A 179 -0.77 6.34 14.85
N LYS A 180 -1.80 7.22 14.93
CA LYS A 180 -1.79 8.38 15.84
C LYS A 180 -1.53 8.01 17.30
N ASP A 181 -2.06 6.87 17.73
CA ASP A 181 -2.00 6.42 19.14
C ASP A 181 -0.71 5.65 19.48
N LEU A 182 0.13 5.32 18.48
CA LEU A 182 1.42 4.68 18.71
C LEU A 182 2.44 5.67 19.32
N GLN A 183 2.97 5.31 20.49
CA GLN A 183 3.95 6.11 21.24
C GLN A 183 5.40 5.70 20.89
N MET A 184 5.73 5.75 19.61
CA MET A 184 7.06 5.40 19.11
C MET A 184 7.46 6.32 17.94
N PRO A 185 8.75 6.40 17.59
CA PRO A 185 9.19 7.15 16.41
C PRO A 185 8.47 6.68 15.14
N LYS A 186 8.03 7.62 14.33
CA LYS A 186 7.30 7.39 13.08
C LYS A 186 8.03 8.08 11.95
N THR A 187 8.02 7.45 10.79
CA THR A 187 8.59 8.05 9.58
C THR A 187 7.53 8.89 8.87
N SER A 188 7.93 10.02 8.32
CA SER A 188 6.99 10.88 7.60
C SER A 188 6.46 10.19 6.33
N PRO A 189 5.19 10.43 5.94
CA PRO A 189 4.66 9.91 4.68
C PRO A 189 5.50 10.29 3.45
N ASN A 190 6.10 11.48 3.44
CA ASN A 190 6.94 11.94 2.33
C ASN A 190 8.24 11.12 2.24
N ASP A 191 8.87 10.80 3.35
CA ASP A 191 10.09 9.98 3.35
C ASP A 191 9.80 8.56 2.87
N ILE A 192 8.67 7.97 3.29
CA ILE A 192 8.22 6.66 2.79
C ILE A 192 8.02 6.69 1.27
N VAL A 193 7.35 7.71 0.75
CA VAL A 193 7.10 7.84 -0.69
C VAL A 193 8.41 8.05 -1.46
N ASN A 194 9.29 8.92 -0.99
CA ASN A 194 10.59 9.16 -1.63
C ASN A 194 11.43 7.88 -1.68
N ALA A 195 11.50 7.12 -0.58
CA ALA A 195 12.18 5.84 -0.54
C ALA A 195 11.53 4.82 -1.49
N THR A 196 10.19 4.81 -1.58
CA THR A 196 9.46 3.95 -2.52
C THR A 196 9.82 4.27 -3.97
N ILE A 197 9.73 5.54 -4.39
CA ILE A 197 10.05 5.96 -5.76
C ILE A 197 11.51 5.64 -6.11
N ASN A 198 12.43 5.88 -5.19
CA ASN A 198 13.85 5.52 -5.39
C ASN A 198 14.02 4.00 -5.55
N GLY A 199 13.29 3.20 -4.76
CA GLY A 199 13.32 1.74 -4.82
C GLY A 199 12.78 1.16 -6.14
N LEU A 200 11.87 1.85 -6.85
CA LEU A 200 11.37 1.40 -8.16
C LEU A 200 12.45 1.31 -9.24
N SER A 201 13.59 1.94 -9.04
CA SER A 201 14.74 1.89 -9.98
C SER A 201 15.69 0.73 -9.68
N SER A 202 15.51 0.07 -8.55
CA SER A 202 16.30 -1.11 -8.15
C SER A 202 15.70 -2.39 -8.75
N SER A 203 16.47 -3.46 -8.77
CA SER A 203 15.98 -4.80 -9.08
C SER A 203 15.33 -5.49 -7.86
N GLU A 204 15.28 -4.82 -6.72
CA GLU A 204 14.67 -5.32 -5.49
C GLU A 204 13.17 -5.01 -5.51
N TYR A 205 12.36 -6.06 -5.48
CA TYR A 205 10.91 -5.94 -5.52
C TYR A 205 10.28 -5.70 -4.16
N GLU A 206 11.04 -5.83 -3.08
CA GLU A 206 10.64 -5.54 -1.70
C GLU A 206 11.38 -4.31 -1.21
N ILE A 207 10.64 -3.26 -0.89
CA ILE A 207 11.19 -1.97 -0.49
C ILE A 207 10.96 -1.79 1.00
N TYR A 208 12.05 -1.65 1.77
CA TYR A 208 12.06 -1.35 3.19
C TYR A 208 12.40 0.15 3.36
N PRO A 209 11.38 1.03 3.40
CA PRO A 209 11.57 2.46 3.13
C PRO A 209 12.18 3.24 4.29
N ASP A 210 12.18 2.70 5.50
CA ASP A 210 12.59 3.39 6.72
C ASP A 210 13.57 2.56 7.56
N SER A 211 14.19 3.20 8.54
CA SER A 211 15.20 2.57 9.40
C SER A 211 14.60 1.46 10.28
N PHE A 212 13.37 1.64 10.77
CA PHE A 212 12.71 0.61 11.58
C PHE A 212 12.49 -0.68 10.78
N ALA A 213 11.93 -0.55 9.58
CA ALA A 213 11.71 -1.70 8.68
C ALA A 213 13.02 -2.42 8.34
N LYS A 214 14.11 -1.67 8.08
CA LYS A 214 15.43 -2.23 7.78
C LYS A 214 16.01 -3.01 8.97
N VAL A 215 15.91 -2.46 10.17
CA VAL A 215 16.38 -3.12 11.41
C VAL A 215 15.58 -4.40 11.67
N ILE A 216 14.25 -4.36 11.54
CA ILE A 216 13.42 -5.56 11.74
C ILE A 216 13.76 -6.62 10.69
N LYS A 217 13.90 -6.24 9.41
CA LYS A 217 14.33 -7.18 8.35
C LYS A 217 15.64 -7.87 8.71
N GLN A 218 16.65 -7.10 9.11
CA GLN A 218 17.95 -7.64 9.51
C GLN A 218 17.81 -8.59 10.69
N ARG A 219 17.08 -8.22 11.72
CA ARG A 219 16.88 -9.06 12.91
C ARG A 219 16.09 -10.34 12.62
N LEU A 220 15.19 -10.34 11.65
CA LEU A 220 14.51 -11.56 11.21
C LEU A 220 15.48 -12.59 10.61
N GLU A 221 16.58 -12.14 10.01
CA GLU A 221 17.61 -13.02 9.46
C GLU A 221 18.61 -13.49 10.54
N GLU A 222 18.96 -12.61 11.50
CA GLU A 222 20.04 -12.84 12.46
C GLU A 222 19.55 -13.37 13.81
N ASP A 223 18.35 -12.96 14.29
CA ASP A 223 17.89 -13.15 15.66
C ASP A 223 16.36 -13.31 15.77
N LYS A 224 15.76 -14.05 14.86
CA LYS A 224 14.31 -14.19 14.70
C LYS A 224 13.59 -14.55 16.01
N ILE A 225 14.12 -15.53 16.75
CA ILE A 225 13.44 -16.05 17.95
C ILE A 225 13.35 -14.98 19.04
N ASN A 226 14.44 -14.25 19.30
CA ASN A 226 14.40 -13.17 20.30
C ASN A 226 13.52 -12.02 19.84
N LEU A 227 13.54 -11.70 18.56
CA LEU A 227 12.64 -10.68 17.99
C LEU A 227 11.17 -11.07 18.18
N GLU A 228 10.78 -12.31 17.90
CA GLU A 228 9.43 -12.83 18.14
C GLU A 228 9.05 -12.74 19.63
N ASN A 229 9.96 -13.08 20.54
CA ASN A 229 9.76 -12.98 21.98
C ASN A 229 9.55 -11.52 22.43
N GLU A 230 10.30 -10.57 21.89
CA GLU A 230 10.12 -9.13 22.18
C GLU A 230 8.74 -8.65 21.72
N PHE A 231 8.34 -8.99 20.50
CA PHE A 231 7.01 -8.61 19.97
C PHE A 231 5.86 -9.26 20.75
N ALA A 232 6.07 -10.51 21.21
CA ALA A 232 5.08 -11.22 22.04
C ALA A 232 4.81 -10.50 23.38
N GLN A 233 5.75 -9.73 23.92
CA GLN A 233 5.55 -8.98 25.16
C GLN A 233 4.51 -7.85 24.99
N SER A 234 4.15 -7.46 23.78
CA SER A 234 3.14 -6.43 23.51
C SER A 234 1.76 -6.73 24.14
N ILE A 235 1.45 -7.99 24.41
CA ILE A 235 0.18 -8.38 25.08
C ILE A 235 0.17 -8.13 26.59
N ASN A 236 1.31 -7.81 27.18
CA ASN A 236 1.46 -7.60 28.62
C ASN A 236 1.31 -6.13 29.03
N TYR A 237 0.93 -5.25 28.10
CA TYR A 237 0.75 -3.81 28.30
C TYR A 237 -0.70 -3.37 28.09
#